data_015a3f6f759719d8ba9d00a13910a850
#
_entry.id   015a3f6f759719d8ba9d00a13910a850
#
_cell.length_a   1.000
_cell.length_b   1.000
_cell.length_c   1.000
_cell.angle_alpha   90.00
_cell.angle_beta   90.00
_cell.angle_gamma   90.00
#
_symmetry.space_group_name_H-M   'P 1'
#
loop_
_entity.id
_entity.type
_entity.pdbx_description
1 polymer ?
#
loop_
_entity_poly.entity_id
_entity_poly.type
_entity_poly.pdbx_seq_one_letter_code
_entity_poly.pdbx_strand_id
1 'polypeptide(L)'
;SAGRETKWKALEDLNSRDVLELRSGNEKREYTLSQNVTKGAVFSIKVGNTREKNGTLLYRTRNEKLISEIRRAYLDSSDKIEIDGELLLQKGCAAQLQIRYRDIVVSVSGTEVQNAQKRPLTEENVRKQISKLGQTEFRWGNLHICMDEDIFLPVQELNELRRKAIEELMETIFHKERKCKERTTQTKKDSGTQEQTEVLFITAQAERREQMEEILACDKIKRIYLSSFLYPSEEAFLEETLEDLERCREAGKESWYVMPWIFREEKRNYFLHVEKCRQILEQFDGILVKNLEEIQYLQQMSYCGKIALDHNMYIWNREAVSFWQKEQIDWMTLPVELTDQEIRPLSSARREMIVYGYAPLMVTAQCFQKNTTGCQKKRKTLYLKDRKGKYFPIRNDCSFCYNILYNSAVTELADQSKTIVQIA
;
A
#
# COMPACT_ATOMS: atom_id res chain seq x y z
N SER A 1 -23.28 -48.32 -2.64
CA SER A 1 -24.61 -47.80 -3.06
C SER A 1 -24.38 -46.88 -4.24
N ALA A 2 -25.00 -47.23 -5.39
CA ALA A 2 -24.90 -46.47 -6.65
C ALA A 2 -25.67 -45.15 -6.47
N GLY A 3 -24.94 -44.03 -6.37
CA GLY A 3 -25.55 -42.70 -6.32
C GLY A 3 -26.34 -42.44 -7.61
N ARG A 4 -27.47 -41.74 -7.49
CA ARG A 4 -28.32 -41.36 -8.64
C ARG A 4 -27.62 -40.32 -9.50
N GLU A 5 -27.57 -40.54 -10.79
CA GLU A 5 -27.01 -39.61 -11.78
C GLU A 5 -28.05 -38.53 -12.07
N THR A 6 -27.63 -37.26 -11.92
CA THR A 6 -28.47 -36.09 -12.22
C THR A 6 -27.87 -35.31 -13.38
N LYS A 7 -28.72 -34.79 -14.27
CA LYS A 7 -28.31 -34.00 -15.44
C LYS A 7 -28.35 -32.51 -15.14
N TRP A 8 -27.28 -31.81 -15.53
CA TRP A 8 -27.09 -30.39 -15.30
C TRP A 8 -26.74 -29.70 -16.60
N LYS A 9 -27.19 -28.48 -16.79
CA LYS A 9 -26.86 -27.65 -17.94
C LYS A 9 -25.80 -26.63 -17.52
N ALA A 10 -24.68 -26.60 -18.23
CA ALA A 10 -23.61 -25.62 -17.99
C ALA A 10 -24.04 -24.20 -18.38
N LEU A 11 -23.93 -23.26 -17.45
CA LEU A 11 -24.21 -21.84 -17.70
C LEU A 11 -22.99 -21.07 -18.19
N GLU A 12 -21.80 -21.65 -18.03
CA GLU A 12 -20.50 -21.17 -18.50
C GLU A 12 -19.60 -22.33 -18.91
N ASP A 13 -18.44 -22.05 -19.52
CA ASP A 13 -17.47 -23.08 -19.82
C ASP A 13 -16.83 -23.60 -18.54
N LEU A 14 -16.84 -24.91 -18.35
CA LEU A 14 -16.26 -25.61 -17.21
C LEU A 14 -15.10 -26.48 -17.68
N ASN A 15 -14.05 -26.56 -16.86
CA ASN A 15 -12.85 -27.31 -17.21
C ASN A 15 -12.73 -28.57 -16.33
N SER A 16 -12.00 -29.56 -16.84
CA SER A 16 -11.60 -30.72 -16.05
C SER A 16 -10.88 -30.23 -14.77
N ARG A 17 -11.17 -30.86 -13.64
CA ARG A 17 -10.74 -30.53 -12.28
C ARG A 17 -11.38 -29.28 -11.67
N ASP A 18 -12.31 -28.61 -12.35
CA ASP A 18 -13.16 -27.63 -11.69
C ASP A 18 -13.95 -28.30 -10.57
N VAL A 19 -14.13 -27.58 -9.45
CA VAL A 19 -14.93 -28.05 -8.32
C VAL A 19 -16.24 -27.28 -8.32
N LEU A 20 -17.34 -28.05 -8.33
CA LEU A 20 -18.70 -27.53 -8.27
C LEU A 20 -19.32 -27.86 -6.91
N GLU A 21 -19.95 -26.89 -6.27
CA GLU A 21 -20.62 -27.03 -4.97
C GLU A 21 -22.13 -27.00 -5.17
N LEU A 22 -22.78 -28.02 -4.68
CA LEU A 22 -24.23 -28.06 -4.52
C LEU A 22 -24.61 -27.64 -3.10
N ARG A 23 -25.48 -26.64 -3.00
CA ARG A 23 -25.99 -26.12 -1.73
C ARG A 23 -27.42 -26.53 -1.54
N SER A 24 -27.69 -27.40 -0.57
CA SER A 24 -29.04 -27.87 -0.25
C SER A 24 -29.31 -27.66 1.25
N GLY A 25 -30.03 -26.60 1.61
CA GLY A 25 -30.22 -26.20 3.02
C GLY A 25 -28.88 -25.87 3.70
N ASN A 26 -28.58 -26.58 4.79
CA ASN A 26 -27.32 -26.45 5.53
C ASN A 26 -26.21 -27.39 5.02
N GLU A 27 -26.49 -28.24 4.06
CA GLU A 27 -25.52 -29.21 3.51
C GLU A 27 -24.86 -28.61 2.27
N LYS A 28 -23.53 -28.79 2.19
CA LYS A 28 -22.68 -28.46 1.04
C LYS A 28 -22.05 -29.75 0.56
N ARG A 29 -22.11 -29.99 -0.75
CA ARG A 29 -21.50 -31.15 -1.39
C ARG A 29 -20.69 -30.69 -2.58
N GLU A 30 -19.45 -31.14 -2.65
CA GLU A 30 -18.52 -30.79 -3.72
C GLU A 30 -18.35 -31.91 -4.73
N TYR A 31 -18.24 -31.55 -5.99
CA TYR A 31 -18.07 -32.46 -7.13
C TYR A 31 -16.96 -31.97 -8.02
N THR A 32 -15.96 -32.79 -8.26
CA THR A 32 -14.86 -32.48 -9.18
C THR A 32 -15.21 -33.00 -10.57
N LEU A 33 -15.10 -32.11 -11.58
CA LEU A 33 -15.34 -32.51 -12.96
C LEU A 33 -14.14 -33.29 -13.52
N SER A 34 -14.45 -34.38 -14.24
CA SER A 34 -13.46 -35.23 -14.90
C SER A 34 -13.15 -34.78 -16.34
N GLN A 35 -14.00 -33.95 -16.93
CA GLN A 35 -13.87 -33.51 -18.34
C GLN A 35 -14.31 -32.06 -18.51
N ASN A 36 -13.92 -31.46 -19.64
CA ASN A 36 -14.37 -30.13 -20.02
C ASN A 36 -15.84 -30.17 -20.46
N VAL A 37 -16.59 -29.12 -20.12
CA VAL A 37 -18.00 -28.97 -20.50
C VAL A 37 -18.18 -27.55 -21.04
N THR A 38 -18.66 -27.45 -22.28
CA THR A 38 -18.92 -26.15 -22.92
C THR A 38 -20.22 -25.54 -22.41
N LYS A 39 -20.31 -24.23 -22.40
CA LYS A 39 -21.52 -23.48 -22.08
C LYS A 39 -22.72 -23.99 -22.88
N GLY A 40 -23.83 -24.25 -22.21
CA GLY A 40 -25.07 -24.79 -22.81
C GLY A 40 -25.13 -26.31 -22.92
N ALA A 41 -24.01 -27.04 -22.79
CA ALA A 41 -23.98 -28.47 -22.81
C ALA A 41 -24.59 -29.10 -21.54
N VAL A 42 -25.12 -30.32 -21.67
CA VAL A 42 -25.67 -31.09 -20.53
C VAL A 42 -24.61 -32.08 -20.09
N PHE A 43 -24.36 -32.11 -18.79
CA PHE A 43 -23.44 -33.06 -18.15
C PHE A 43 -24.10 -33.75 -16.95
N SER A 44 -23.55 -34.87 -16.52
CA SER A 44 -24.06 -35.65 -15.43
C SER A 44 -23.14 -35.63 -14.22
N ILE A 45 -23.73 -35.53 -13.02
CA ILE A 45 -23.03 -35.70 -11.74
C ILE A 45 -23.73 -36.76 -10.94
N LYS A 46 -22.97 -37.63 -10.28
CA LYS A 46 -23.52 -38.61 -9.31
C LYS A 46 -23.79 -37.88 -7.98
N VAL A 47 -25.00 -37.43 -7.80
CA VAL A 47 -25.48 -36.85 -6.55
C VAL A 47 -26.06 -38.00 -5.70
N GLY A 48 -25.71 -38.05 -4.41
CA GLY A 48 -26.25 -39.09 -3.51
C GLY A 48 -27.78 -39.20 -3.56
N ASN A 49 -28.42 -39.79 -2.57
CA ASN A 49 -29.86 -40.10 -2.60
C ASN A 49 -30.84 -38.91 -2.50
N THR A 50 -30.36 -37.67 -2.62
CA THR A 50 -31.22 -36.48 -2.58
C THR A 50 -31.84 -36.17 -3.95
N ARG A 51 -33.12 -35.82 -3.97
CA ARG A 51 -33.86 -35.42 -5.18
C ARG A 51 -33.79 -33.92 -5.28
N GLU A 52 -32.89 -33.45 -6.13
CA GLU A 52 -32.77 -31.99 -6.40
C GLU A 52 -33.94 -31.48 -7.24
N LYS A 53 -34.45 -30.30 -6.95
CA LYS A 53 -35.51 -29.62 -7.70
C LYS A 53 -34.98 -29.07 -9.01
N ASN A 54 -35.85 -29.04 -10.04
CA ASN A 54 -35.51 -28.33 -11.29
C ASN A 54 -35.26 -26.86 -10.98
N GLY A 55 -34.13 -26.31 -11.52
CA GLY A 55 -33.71 -24.94 -11.27
C GLY A 55 -32.70 -24.77 -10.12
N THR A 56 -32.32 -25.87 -9.42
CA THR A 56 -31.23 -25.83 -8.44
C THR A 56 -29.92 -25.46 -9.13
N LEU A 57 -29.12 -24.59 -8.51
CA LEU A 57 -27.85 -24.10 -9.04
C LEU A 57 -26.65 -24.83 -8.44
N LEU A 58 -25.68 -25.13 -9.30
CA LEU A 58 -24.32 -25.52 -8.91
C LEU A 58 -23.41 -24.31 -8.97
N TYR A 59 -22.58 -24.11 -7.97
CA TYR A 59 -21.65 -23.02 -7.88
C TYR A 59 -20.22 -23.53 -8.12
N ARG A 60 -19.49 -22.92 -9.06
CA ARG A 60 -18.07 -23.24 -9.23
C ARG A 60 -17.25 -22.59 -8.12
N THR A 61 -16.69 -23.38 -7.22
CA THR A 61 -15.84 -22.95 -6.10
C THR A 61 -14.35 -22.97 -6.46
N ARG A 62 -13.97 -23.77 -7.47
CA ARG A 62 -12.60 -23.82 -7.97
C ARG A 62 -12.62 -23.82 -9.50
N ASN A 63 -11.88 -22.88 -10.07
CA ASN A 63 -11.62 -22.77 -11.50
C ASN A 63 -10.18 -23.20 -11.78
N GLU A 64 -9.97 -24.44 -12.21
CA GLU A 64 -8.64 -25.01 -12.39
C GLU A 64 -7.86 -24.34 -13.53
N LYS A 65 -8.55 -23.95 -14.60
CA LYS A 65 -7.91 -23.20 -15.72
C LYS A 65 -7.36 -21.87 -15.22
N LEU A 66 -8.16 -21.09 -14.51
CA LEU A 66 -7.75 -19.81 -13.93
C LEU A 66 -6.58 -19.97 -12.96
N ILE A 67 -6.65 -20.97 -12.07
CA ILE A 67 -5.57 -21.26 -11.12
C ILE A 67 -4.28 -21.62 -11.86
N SER A 68 -4.38 -22.46 -12.91
CA SER A 68 -3.21 -22.85 -13.71
C SER A 68 -2.62 -21.68 -14.48
N GLU A 69 -3.45 -20.80 -15.04
CA GLU A 69 -3.01 -19.58 -15.73
C GLU A 69 -2.31 -18.62 -14.78
N ILE A 70 -2.88 -18.39 -13.58
CA ILE A 70 -2.26 -17.55 -12.53
C ILE A 70 -0.93 -18.16 -12.08
N ARG A 71 -0.89 -19.46 -11.81
CA ARG A 71 0.34 -20.16 -11.44
C ARG A 71 1.41 -19.98 -12.49
N ARG A 72 1.07 -20.24 -13.76
CA ARG A 72 1.98 -20.10 -14.88
C ARG A 72 2.48 -18.64 -15.04
N ALA A 73 1.59 -17.67 -14.87
CA ALA A 73 1.93 -16.25 -15.02
C ALA A 73 2.80 -15.71 -13.88
N TYR A 74 2.59 -16.14 -12.63
CA TYR A 74 3.20 -15.51 -11.46
C TYR A 74 4.13 -16.42 -10.64
N LEU A 75 3.90 -17.74 -10.62
CA LEU A 75 4.73 -18.65 -9.82
C LEU A 75 5.74 -19.41 -10.66
N ASP A 76 5.33 -19.84 -11.87
CA ASP A 76 6.17 -20.66 -12.76
C ASP A 76 6.86 -19.81 -13.84
N SER A 77 6.47 -18.54 -14.04
CA SER A 77 7.18 -17.62 -14.92
C SER A 77 8.38 -17.04 -14.20
N SER A 78 9.53 -17.29 -14.72
CA SER A 78 10.75 -16.57 -14.36
C SER A 78 10.88 -15.32 -15.24
N ASP A 79 10.07 -14.29 -15.01
CA ASP A 79 10.28 -12.97 -15.61
C ASP A 79 11.56 -12.38 -15.03
N LYS A 80 12.69 -12.79 -15.60
CA LYS A 80 13.99 -12.30 -15.21
C LYS A 80 14.30 -10.98 -15.89
N ILE A 81 14.90 -10.09 -15.13
CA ILE A 81 15.40 -8.80 -15.60
C ILE A 81 16.55 -9.02 -16.58
N GLU A 82 16.44 -8.47 -17.77
CA GLU A 82 17.49 -8.56 -18.77
C GLU A 82 18.62 -7.57 -18.50
N ILE A 83 19.86 -8.06 -18.50
CA ILE A 83 21.08 -7.30 -18.29
C ILE A 83 22.09 -7.60 -19.40
N ASP A 84 22.89 -6.63 -19.79
CA ASP A 84 24.01 -6.80 -20.71
C ASP A 84 25.33 -6.86 -19.95
N GLY A 85 26.27 -7.64 -20.45
CA GLY A 85 27.59 -7.84 -19.83
C GLY A 85 28.74 -7.79 -20.82
N GLU A 86 29.88 -7.27 -20.34
CA GLU A 86 31.15 -7.29 -21.03
C GLU A 86 32.23 -7.84 -20.09
N LEU A 87 32.81 -8.95 -20.45
CA LEU A 87 33.90 -9.61 -19.70
C LEU A 87 35.22 -9.40 -20.45
N LEU A 88 36.21 -8.84 -19.76
CA LEU A 88 37.55 -8.62 -20.27
C LEU A 88 38.56 -9.48 -19.51
N LEU A 89 39.28 -10.34 -20.23
CA LEU A 89 40.32 -11.25 -19.71
C LEU A 89 41.62 -11.02 -20.51
N GLN A 90 42.46 -10.12 -20.02
CA GLN A 90 43.74 -9.78 -20.63
C GLN A 90 44.91 -10.31 -19.77
N LYS A 91 45.95 -10.85 -20.43
CA LYS A 91 47.18 -11.37 -19.81
C LYS A 91 47.84 -10.33 -18.90
N GLY A 92 48.13 -10.71 -17.64
CA GLY A 92 48.77 -9.82 -16.70
C GLY A 92 47.91 -8.71 -16.15
N CYS A 93 46.63 -8.67 -16.51
CA CYS A 93 45.65 -7.72 -16.01
C CYS A 93 44.63 -8.41 -15.12
N ALA A 94 44.00 -7.65 -14.23
CA ALA A 94 42.88 -8.15 -13.45
C ALA A 94 41.68 -8.45 -14.37
N ALA A 95 41.02 -9.60 -14.18
CA ALA A 95 39.80 -9.93 -14.89
C ALA A 95 38.72 -8.88 -14.55
N GLN A 96 38.04 -8.35 -15.55
CA GLN A 96 37.00 -7.32 -15.36
C GLN A 96 35.68 -7.77 -15.93
N LEU A 97 34.61 -7.59 -15.15
CA LEU A 97 33.23 -7.79 -15.61
C LEU A 97 32.45 -6.52 -15.43
N GLN A 98 31.96 -5.99 -16.53
CA GLN A 98 31.05 -4.85 -16.55
C GLN A 98 29.63 -5.35 -16.81
N ILE A 99 28.66 -4.85 -16.04
CA ILE A 99 27.22 -5.15 -16.24
C ILE A 99 26.47 -3.85 -16.43
N ARG A 100 25.54 -3.86 -17.39
CA ARG A 100 24.66 -2.74 -17.71
C ARG A 100 23.20 -3.12 -17.52
N TYR A 101 22.49 -2.29 -16.79
CA TYR A 101 21.03 -2.36 -16.67
C TYR A 101 20.46 -0.94 -16.81
N ARG A 102 19.72 -0.69 -17.88
CA ARG A 102 19.23 0.66 -18.22
C ARG A 102 20.35 1.68 -18.25
N ASP A 103 20.29 2.68 -17.37
CA ASP A 103 21.30 3.74 -17.18
C ASP A 103 22.31 3.45 -16.04
N ILE A 104 22.24 2.25 -15.47
CA ILE A 104 23.17 1.78 -14.43
C ILE A 104 24.26 0.95 -15.09
N VAL A 105 25.51 1.27 -14.78
CA VAL A 105 26.69 0.49 -15.21
C VAL A 105 27.51 0.22 -13.96
N VAL A 106 27.81 -1.05 -13.71
CA VAL A 106 28.72 -1.49 -12.64
C VAL A 106 29.91 -2.21 -13.26
N SER A 107 31.09 -2.06 -12.67
CA SER A 107 32.31 -2.72 -13.13
C SER A 107 33.05 -3.28 -11.94
N VAL A 108 33.34 -4.58 -11.97
CA VAL A 108 34.03 -5.31 -10.89
C VAL A 108 35.30 -5.92 -11.44
N SER A 109 36.38 -5.81 -10.64
CA SER A 109 37.67 -6.43 -10.95
C SER A 109 37.91 -7.67 -10.06
N GLY A 110 38.42 -8.71 -10.67
CA GLY A 110 38.80 -9.95 -10.02
C GLY A 110 40.34 -10.13 -9.91
N THR A 111 40.77 -11.36 -9.83
CA THR A 111 42.21 -11.72 -9.81
C THR A 111 42.88 -11.55 -11.16
N GLU A 112 44.21 -11.47 -11.15
CA GLU A 112 45.03 -11.32 -12.34
C GLU A 112 44.97 -12.56 -13.25
N VAL A 113 44.77 -12.34 -14.54
CA VAL A 113 44.73 -13.39 -15.56
C VAL A 113 46.16 -13.85 -15.89
N GLN A 114 46.42 -15.13 -15.66
CA GLN A 114 47.76 -15.75 -15.83
C GLN A 114 47.93 -16.39 -17.21
N ASN A 115 49.19 -16.64 -17.59
CA ASN A 115 49.50 -17.49 -18.73
C ASN A 115 49.12 -18.96 -18.45
N ALA A 116 48.52 -19.62 -19.41
CA ALA A 116 48.23 -21.05 -19.30
C ALA A 116 49.49 -21.90 -19.36
N GLN A 117 49.71 -22.72 -18.33
CA GLN A 117 50.86 -23.63 -18.30
C GLN A 117 50.54 -25.01 -18.93
N LYS A 118 49.31 -25.49 -18.85
CA LYS A 118 48.91 -26.83 -19.33
C LYS A 118 47.59 -26.84 -20.13
N ARG A 119 46.58 -26.07 -19.72
CA ARG A 119 45.26 -26.06 -20.33
C ARG A 119 44.75 -24.63 -20.39
N PRO A 120 44.70 -24.02 -21.57
CA PRO A 120 44.14 -22.68 -21.74
C PRO A 120 42.64 -22.68 -21.50
N LEU A 121 42.11 -21.55 -21.05
CA LEU A 121 40.70 -21.26 -20.96
C LEU A 121 40.15 -21.14 -22.39
N THR A 122 38.99 -21.74 -22.62
CA THR A 122 38.23 -21.56 -23.88
C THR A 122 37.05 -20.60 -23.63
N GLU A 123 36.72 -19.81 -24.63
CA GLU A 123 35.57 -18.88 -24.53
C GLU A 123 34.28 -19.62 -24.16
N GLU A 124 34.07 -20.83 -24.67
CA GLU A 124 32.90 -21.64 -24.36
C GLU A 124 32.81 -21.97 -22.88
N ASN A 125 33.93 -22.33 -22.24
CA ASN A 125 33.99 -22.62 -20.81
C ASN A 125 33.75 -21.36 -19.96
N VAL A 126 34.32 -20.23 -20.35
CA VAL A 126 34.11 -18.92 -19.69
C VAL A 126 32.65 -18.55 -19.80
N ARG A 127 32.08 -18.59 -20.99
CA ARG A 127 30.67 -18.28 -21.27
C ARG A 127 29.74 -19.14 -20.43
N LYS A 128 30.02 -20.45 -20.36
CA LYS A 128 29.24 -21.39 -19.53
C LYS A 128 29.24 -21.05 -18.04
N GLN A 129 30.34 -20.52 -17.49
CA GLN A 129 30.41 -20.15 -16.07
C GLN A 129 29.75 -18.80 -15.81
N ILE A 130 29.98 -17.81 -16.64
CA ILE A 130 29.42 -16.47 -16.49
C ILE A 130 27.92 -16.47 -16.73
N SER A 131 27.40 -17.32 -17.62
CA SER A 131 25.96 -17.43 -17.91
C SER A 131 25.11 -18.02 -16.77
N LYS A 132 25.71 -18.52 -15.70
CA LYS A 132 24.99 -19.15 -14.57
C LYS A 132 24.32 -18.12 -13.66
N LEU A 133 23.22 -17.53 -14.07
CA LEU A 133 22.41 -16.60 -13.27
C LEU A 133 21.16 -17.26 -12.63
N GLY A 134 21.10 -18.60 -12.58
CA GLY A 134 19.88 -19.36 -12.29
C GLY A 134 19.13 -19.03 -11.00
N GLN A 135 19.83 -18.59 -9.94
CA GLN A 135 19.25 -18.24 -8.64
C GLN A 135 19.07 -16.72 -8.44
N THR A 136 19.30 -15.93 -9.51
CA THR A 136 19.17 -14.47 -9.43
C THR A 136 17.93 -13.99 -10.20
N GLU A 137 17.53 -12.77 -9.93
CA GLU A 137 16.44 -12.07 -10.63
C GLU A 137 16.82 -11.66 -12.07
N PHE A 138 18.07 -11.97 -12.52
CA PHE A 138 18.61 -11.52 -13.78
C PHE A 138 18.78 -12.64 -14.82
N ARG A 139 18.76 -12.25 -16.07
CA ARG A 139 19.18 -13.05 -17.24
C ARG A 139 20.05 -12.19 -18.15
N TRP A 140 20.99 -12.82 -18.86
CA TRP A 140 21.77 -12.12 -19.88
C TRP A 140 20.91 -11.84 -21.11
N GLY A 141 20.89 -10.57 -21.56
CA GLY A 141 20.47 -10.17 -22.90
C GLY A 141 21.64 -10.38 -23.86
N ASN A 142 22.66 -9.54 -23.74
CA ASN A 142 23.91 -9.68 -24.49
C ASN A 142 25.06 -9.89 -23.52
N LEU A 143 25.94 -10.87 -23.84
CA LEU A 143 27.18 -11.11 -23.10
C LEU A 143 28.35 -11.14 -24.07
N HIS A 144 29.14 -10.07 -24.05
CA HIS A 144 30.38 -9.93 -24.81
C HIS A 144 31.55 -10.46 -23.97
N ILE A 145 32.39 -11.29 -24.56
CA ILE A 145 33.61 -11.82 -23.93
C ILE A 145 34.78 -11.45 -24.80
N CYS A 146 35.68 -10.63 -24.26
CA CYS A 146 36.97 -10.28 -24.88
C CYS A 146 38.06 -10.97 -24.06
N MET A 147 38.78 -11.90 -24.66
CA MET A 147 39.84 -12.64 -23.96
C MET A 147 41.04 -12.88 -24.88
N ASP A 148 42.23 -12.85 -24.27
CA ASP A 148 43.47 -13.19 -24.93
C ASP A 148 43.59 -14.71 -25.13
N GLU A 149 44.46 -15.12 -26.07
CA GLU A 149 44.80 -16.54 -26.25
C GLU A 149 45.77 -17.03 -25.15
N ASP A 150 45.77 -18.34 -24.89
CA ASP A 150 46.66 -19.00 -23.91
C ASP A 150 46.63 -18.42 -22.48
N ILE A 151 45.45 -18.05 -22.02
CA ILE A 151 45.24 -17.57 -20.64
C ILE A 151 44.70 -18.66 -19.73
N PHE A 152 44.89 -18.43 -18.45
CA PHE A 152 44.38 -19.25 -17.34
C PHE A 152 43.79 -18.38 -16.24
N LEU A 153 42.59 -18.72 -15.81
CA LEU A 153 41.94 -18.21 -14.60
C LEU A 153 41.13 -19.35 -13.97
N PRO A 154 41.23 -19.57 -12.65
CA PRO A 154 40.43 -20.60 -11.99
C PRO A 154 38.96 -20.38 -12.15
N VAL A 155 38.19 -21.46 -12.35
CA VAL A 155 36.73 -21.40 -12.49
C VAL A 155 36.05 -20.75 -11.27
N GLN A 156 36.65 -20.93 -10.09
CA GLN A 156 36.21 -20.34 -8.85
C GLN A 156 36.25 -18.81 -8.93
N GLU A 157 37.32 -18.25 -9.47
CA GLU A 157 37.50 -16.80 -9.65
C GLU A 157 36.46 -16.19 -10.63
N LEU A 158 36.18 -16.88 -11.73
CA LEU A 158 35.11 -16.47 -12.66
C LEU A 158 33.73 -16.45 -11.99
N ASN A 159 33.45 -17.45 -11.15
CA ASN A 159 32.18 -17.50 -10.42
C ASN A 159 32.09 -16.42 -9.34
N GLU A 160 33.21 -16.11 -8.68
CA GLU A 160 33.27 -15.05 -7.68
C GLU A 160 33.11 -13.66 -8.32
N LEU A 161 33.80 -13.42 -9.46
CA LEU A 161 33.69 -12.20 -10.22
C LEU A 161 32.24 -11.94 -10.64
N ARG A 162 31.57 -12.97 -11.18
CA ARG A 162 30.16 -12.88 -11.54
C ARG A 162 29.29 -12.55 -10.33
N ARG A 163 29.48 -13.24 -9.19
CA ARG A 163 28.68 -13.02 -7.97
C ARG A 163 28.84 -11.60 -7.45
N LYS A 164 30.09 -11.12 -7.33
CA LYS A 164 30.38 -9.74 -6.92
C LYS A 164 29.74 -8.72 -7.84
N ALA A 165 29.78 -8.93 -9.15
CA ALA A 165 29.20 -8.01 -10.11
C ALA A 165 27.66 -7.93 -10.02
N ILE A 166 27.00 -9.05 -9.74
CA ILE A 166 25.54 -9.08 -9.50
C ILE A 166 25.18 -8.43 -8.17
N GLU A 167 25.93 -8.67 -7.10
CA GLU A 167 25.74 -8.03 -5.80
C GLU A 167 25.87 -6.50 -5.92
N GLU A 168 26.94 -6.01 -6.57
CA GLU A 168 27.18 -4.59 -6.80
C GLU A 168 26.05 -3.94 -7.64
N LEU A 169 25.57 -4.66 -8.67
CA LEU A 169 24.43 -4.20 -9.46
C LEU A 169 23.18 -4.07 -8.60
N MET A 170 22.85 -5.06 -7.79
CA MET A 170 21.69 -5.01 -6.90
C MET A 170 21.79 -3.86 -5.89
N GLU A 171 22.95 -3.70 -5.25
CA GLU A 171 23.18 -2.59 -4.32
C GLU A 171 22.98 -1.23 -5.02
N THR A 172 23.54 -1.08 -6.22
CA THR A 172 23.41 0.16 -7.00
C THR A 172 21.97 0.45 -7.39
N ILE A 173 21.20 -0.56 -7.80
CA ILE A 173 19.76 -0.43 -8.09
C ILE A 173 19.02 0.05 -6.84
N PHE A 174 19.21 -0.63 -5.70
CA PHE A 174 18.56 -0.27 -4.45
C PHE A 174 18.96 1.12 -3.92
N HIS A 175 20.24 1.49 -4.05
CA HIS A 175 20.69 2.83 -3.68
C HIS A 175 20.14 3.92 -4.58
N LYS A 176 20.00 3.67 -5.89
CA LYS A 176 19.44 4.62 -6.83
C LYS A 176 17.93 4.83 -6.61
N GLU A 177 17.21 3.78 -6.32
CA GLU A 177 15.78 3.85 -5.98
C GLU A 177 15.55 4.52 -4.62
N ARG A 178 16.49 4.35 -3.66
CA ARG A 178 16.45 5.01 -2.35
C ARG A 178 16.93 6.46 -2.35
N LYS A 179 17.61 6.92 -3.37
CA LYS A 179 17.84 8.36 -3.59
C LYS A 179 16.53 9.02 -4.02
N CYS A 180 15.55 8.99 -3.12
CA CYS A 180 14.62 10.11 -3.03
C CYS A 180 15.45 11.37 -3.06
N LYS A 181 15.12 12.30 -3.95
CA LYS A 181 15.73 13.63 -4.02
C LYS A 181 15.93 14.11 -2.59
N GLU A 182 17.17 14.31 -2.18
CA GLU A 182 17.44 15.08 -0.98
C GLU A 182 16.63 16.36 -1.11
N ARG A 183 15.59 16.47 -0.28
CA ARG A 183 14.93 17.76 -0.10
C ARG A 183 16.06 18.70 0.22
N THR A 184 16.26 19.69 -0.63
CA THR A 184 17.16 20.80 -0.34
C THR A 184 16.64 21.42 0.95
N THR A 185 17.17 20.94 2.06
CA THR A 185 16.95 21.50 3.38
C THR A 185 17.57 22.90 3.34
N GLN A 186 16.75 23.89 3.05
CA GLN A 186 17.02 25.20 3.64
C GLN A 186 16.92 24.97 5.14
N THR A 187 18.07 24.71 5.75
CA THR A 187 18.23 24.73 7.19
C THR A 187 17.83 26.12 7.66
N LYS A 188 16.56 26.30 8.03
CA LYS A 188 16.25 27.31 9.03
C LYS A 188 17.02 26.85 10.26
N LYS A 189 18.12 27.56 10.55
CA LYS A 189 18.81 27.44 11.84
C LYS A 189 17.76 27.61 12.91
N ASP A 190 17.54 26.55 13.67
CA ASP A 190 16.80 26.63 14.92
C ASP A 190 17.49 27.68 15.79
N SER A 191 16.90 28.85 15.84
CA SER A 191 17.15 29.83 16.87
C SER A 191 16.46 29.34 18.13
N GLY A 192 17.25 28.79 19.05
CA GLY A 192 16.96 28.68 20.48
C GLY A 192 15.71 27.90 20.85
N THR A 193 15.92 26.75 21.44
CA THR A 193 14.97 26.08 22.32
C THR A 193 14.50 27.03 23.42
N GLN A 194 13.49 27.84 23.13
CA GLN A 194 12.61 28.31 24.18
C GLN A 194 11.72 27.10 24.51
N GLU A 195 11.84 26.61 25.74
CA GLU A 195 10.81 25.80 26.38
C GLU A 195 9.51 26.62 26.39
N GLN A 196 8.80 26.63 25.27
CA GLN A 196 7.41 27.02 25.26
C GLN A 196 6.69 25.88 25.96
N THR A 197 6.20 26.14 27.16
CA THR A 197 5.17 25.32 27.81
C THR A 197 4.01 25.24 26.82
N GLU A 198 3.97 24.18 26.02
CA GLU A 198 2.88 23.95 25.08
C GLU A 198 1.62 23.72 25.90
N VAL A 199 0.66 24.64 25.75
CA VAL A 199 -0.61 24.54 26.43
C VAL A 199 -1.42 23.44 25.80
N LEU A 200 -1.80 22.44 26.61
CA LEU A 200 -2.71 21.38 26.17
C LEU A 200 -4.02 22.00 25.66
N PHE A 201 -4.43 21.60 24.44
CA PHE A 201 -5.68 22.09 23.85
C PHE A 201 -6.48 20.93 23.20
N ILE A 202 -7.75 21.18 22.98
CA ILE A 202 -8.68 20.21 22.38
C ILE A 202 -8.77 20.48 20.90
N THR A 203 -8.67 19.39 20.13
CA THR A 203 -8.93 19.36 18.70
C THR A 203 -10.21 18.57 18.41
N ALA A 204 -10.91 18.88 17.32
CA ALA A 204 -12.09 18.14 16.91
C ALA A 204 -12.18 18.01 15.39
N GLN A 205 -12.67 16.86 14.92
CA GLN A 205 -12.87 16.60 13.50
C GLN A 205 -14.35 16.76 13.13
N ALA A 206 -14.61 17.55 12.09
CA ALA A 206 -15.90 17.68 11.45
C ALA A 206 -15.96 16.86 10.17
N GLU A 207 -16.94 15.99 10.06
CA GLU A 207 -17.26 15.20 8.88
C GLU A 207 -18.63 15.52 8.30
N ARG A 208 -19.40 16.37 8.98
CA ARG A 208 -20.72 16.88 8.59
C ARG A 208 -20.83 18.34 8.95
N ARG A 209 -21.66 19.07 8.21
CA ARG A 209 -21.86 20.51 8.43
C ARG A 209 -22.35 20.82 9.83
N GLU A 210 -23.29 20.02 10.36
CA GLU A 210 -23.81 20.20 11.73
C GLU A 210 -22.72 20.08 12.78
N GLN A 211 -21.78 19.17 12.60
CA GLN A 211 -20.63 19.04 13.51
C GLN A 211 -19.71 20.25 13.44
N MET A 212 -19.49 20.79 12.24
CA MET A 212 -18.69 21.99 12.06
C MET A 212 -19.30 23.18 12.82
N GLU A 213 -20.61 23.39 12.73
CA GLU A 213 -21.30 24.44 13.47
C GLU A 213 -21.09 24.34 14.99
N GLU A 214 -21.27 23.14 15.55
CA GLU A 214 -21.09 22.91 16.99
C GLU A 214 -19.62 23.12 17.42
N ILE A 215 -18.67 22.71 16.59
CA ILE A 215 -17.24 22.90 16.86
C ILE A 215 -16.88 24.39 16.80
N LEU A 216 -17.37 25.12 15.82
CA LEU A 216 -17.13 26.56 15.70
C LEU A 216 -17.68 27.33 16.89
N ALA A 217 -18.83 26.94 17.44
CA ALA A 217 -19.46 27.56 18.59
C ALA A 217 -18.76 27.23 19.94
N CYS A 218 -17.89 26.22 19.99
CA CYS A 218 -17.26 25.76 21.23
C CYS A 218 -15.91 26.43 21.47
N ASP A 219 -15.78 27.35 22.42
CA ASP A 219 -14.54 28.08 22.75
C ASP A 219 -13.39 27.21 23.27
N LYS A 220 -13.69 26.00 23.75
CA LYS A 220 -12.69 25.07 24.28
C LYS A 220 -11.89 24.37 23.17
N ILE A 221 -12.43 24.31 21.96
CA ILE A 221 -11.76 23.69 20.81
C ILE A 221 -10.90 24.75 20.14
N LYS A 222 -9.61 24.47 19.97
CA LYS A 222 -8.64 25.39 19.33
C LYS A 222 -8.34 25.03 17.90
N ARG A 223 -8.45 23.74 17.52
CA ARG A 223 -8.19 23.26 16.17
C ARG A 223 -9.36 22.45 15.66
N ILE A 224 -9.78 22.75 14.44
CA ILE A 224 -10.78 21.98 13.72
C ILE A 224 -10.12 21.24 12.55
N TYR A 225 -10.42 19.95 12.46
CA TYR A 225 -10.07 19.10 11.32
C TYR A 225 -11.26 19.03 10.36
N LEU A 226 -11.16 19.68 9.20
CA LEU A 226 -12.16 19.67 8.15
C LEU A 226 -11.94 18.45 7.25
N SER A 227 -12.79 17.46 7.40
CA SER A 227 -12.66 16.19 6.67
C SER A 227 -13.06 16.33 5.20
N SER A 228 -12.40 15.56 4.32
CA SER A 228 -12.83 15.38 2.92
C SER A 228 -14.29 14.95 2.77
N PHE A 229 -14.90 14.40 3.81
CA PHE A 229 -16.32 14.11 3.85
C PHE A 229 -17.23 15.37 3.79
N LEU A 230 -16.74 16.55 4.14
CA LEU A 230 -17.51 17.80 4.04
C LEU A 230 -17.74 18.18 2.57
N TYR A 231 -16.81 17.81 1.70
CA TYR A 231 -16.80 18.20 0.30
C TYR A 231 -17.11 17.00 -0.60
N PRO A 232 -18.32 16.90 -1.16
CA PRO A 232 -18.73 15.73 -1.95
C PRO A 232 -18.12 15.63 -3.33
N SER A 233 -17.52 16.70 -3.85
CA SER A 233 -16.85 16.75 -5.15
C SER A 233 -15.68 17.74 -5.14
N GLU A 234 -14.87 17.77 -6.20
CA GLU A 234 -13.82 18.76 -6.36
C GLU A 234 -14.38 20.18 -6.47
N GLU A 235 -15.50 20.33 -7.18
CA GLU A 235 -16.19 21.61 -7.31
C GLU A 235 -16.61 22.14 -5.93
N ALA A 236 -17.25 21.29 -5.12
CA ALA A 236 -17.63 21.67 -3.76
C ALA A 236 -16.41 22.03 -2.89
N PHE A 237 -15.29 21.28 -3.04
CA PHE A 237 -14.05 21.60 -2.36
C PHE A 237 -13.50 22.98 -2.78
N LEU A 238 -13.53 23.29 -4.07
CA LEU A 238 -12.99 24.54 -4.59
C LEU A 238 -13.89 25.76 -4.25
N GLU A 239 -15.19 25.56 -4.16
CA GLU A 239 -16.18 26.64 -3.96
C GLU A 239 -16.43 26.92 -2.47
N GLU A 240 -16.58 25.87 -1.64
CA GLU A 240 -17.05 26.01 -0.25
C GLU A 240 -15.91 26.17 0.76
N THR A 241 -14.68 25.68 0.43
CA THR A 241 -13.58 25.63 1.42
C THR A 241 -13.16 27.03 1.88
N LEU A 242 -13.10 28.02 1.00
CA LEU A 242 -12.66 29.36 1.37
C LEU A 242 -13.61 30.03 2.39
N GLU A 243 -14.91 29.83 2.25
CA GLU A 243 -15.92 30.30 3.22
C GLU A 243 -15.76 29.57 4.55
N ASP A 244 -15.56 28.25 4.52
CA ASP A 244 -15.30 27.46 5.75
C ASP A 244 -14.05 27.94 6.49
N LEU A 245 -12.99 28.24 5.77
CA LEU A 245 -11.74 28.77 6.34
C LEU A 245 -11.93 30.14 6.98
N GLU A 246 -12.70 31.03 6.34
CA GLU A 246 -13.03 32.34 6.92
C GLU A 246 -13.80 32.19 8.23
N ARG A 247 -14.81 31.33 8.26
CA ARG A 247 -15.58 31.01 9.46
C ARG A 247 -14.71 30.44 10.59
N CYS A 248 -13.71 29.61 10.24
CA CYS A 248 -12.75 29.11 11.22
C CYS A 248 -11.89 30.25 11.80
N ARG A 249 -11.43 31.17 10.96
CA ARG A 249 -10.67 32.35 11.39
C ARG A 249 -11.48 33.29 12.27
N GLU A 250 -12.72 33.58 11.92
CA GLU A 250 -13.66 34.38 12.71
C GLU A 250 -13.92 33.77 14.09
N ALA A 251 -13.99 32.42 14.16
CA ALA A 251 -14.11 31.69 15.41
C ALA A 251 -12.77 31.54 16.19
N GLY A 252 -11.66 32.08 15.66
CA GLY A 252 -10.33 32.01 16.30
C GLY A 252 -9.75 30.60 16.39
N LYS A 253 -10.04 29.73 15.40
CA LYS A 253 -9.64 28.33 15.40
C LYS A 253 -8.61 28.04 14.28
N GLU A 254 -7.63 27.20 14.58
CA GLU A 254 -6.77 26.59 13.56
C GLU A 254 -7.63 25.65 12.69
N SER A 255 -7.49 25.73 11.38
CA SER A 255 -8.17 24.89 10.41
C SER A 255 -7.18 23.94 9.71
N TRP A 256 -7.45 22.65 9.80
CA TRP A 256 -6.63 21.62 9.19
C TRP A 256 -7.47 20.76 8.24
N TYR A 257 -6.96 20.48 7.03
CA TYR A 257 -7.64 19.60 6.09
C TYR A 257 -7.30 18.13 6.38
N VAL A 258 -8.29 17.26 6.34
CA VAL A 258 -8.10 15.81 6.53
C VAL A 258 -8.24 15.10 5.20
N MET A 259 -7.16 14.49 4.77
CA MET A 259 -7.13 13.70 3.55
C MET A 259 -8.05 12.47 3.62
N PRO A 260 -8.57 11.98 2.48
CA PRO A 260 -9.43 10.80 2.45
C PRO A 260 -8.66 9.54 2.86
N TRP A 261 -9.34 8.53 3.42
CA TRP A 261 -8.69 7.28 3.84
C TRP A 261 -8.04 6.49 2.71
N ILE A 262 -8.60 6.56 1.52
CA ILE A 262 -8.07 5.89 0.33
C ILE A 262 -7.93 6.92 -0.78
N PHE A 263 -6.70 7.11 -1.22
CA PHE A 263 -6.32 8.03 -2.28
C PHE A 263 -5.88 7.21 -3.51
N ARG A 264 -6.77 7.05 -4.51
CA ARG A 264 -6.52 6.21 -5.69
C ARG A 264 -6.21 7.03 -6.92
N GLU A 265 -5.35 6.49 -7.78
CA GLU A 265 -5.00 7.12 -9.05
C GLU A 265 -6.22 7.40 -9.94
N GLU A 266 -7.16 6.45 -10.03
CA GLU A 266 -8.42 6.61 -10.76
C GLU A 266 -9.32 7.73 -10.19
N LYS A 267 -9.11 8.13 -8.94
CA LYS A 267 -9.82 9.18 -8.23
C LYS A 267 -8.96 10.42 -7.97
N ARG A 268 -7.75 10.47 -8.49
CA ARG A 268 -6.97 11.71 -8.61
C ARG A 268 -7.75 12.80 -9.35
N ASN A 269 -8.77 12.40 -10.08
CA ASN A 269 -9.75 13.32 -10.69
C ASN A 269 -10.47 14.22 -9.68
N TYR A 270 -10.42 13.94 -8.39
CA TYR A 270 -10.92 14.83 -7.34
C TYR A 270 -9.99 16.04 -7.10
N PHE A 271 -8.71 15.92 -7.46
CA PHE A 271 -7.73 16.99 -7.41
C PHE A 271 -7.12 17.23 -8.81
N LEU A 272 -7.97 17.25 -9.85
CA LEU A 272 -7.57 17.45 -11.25
C LEU A 272 -6.96 18.83 -11.47
N HIS A 273 -7.54 19.85 -10.85
CA HIS A 273 -7.02 21.19 -10.91
C HIS A 273 -5.93 21.39 -9.86
N VAL A 274 -4.84 20.64 -10.00
CA VAL A 274 -3.73 20.56 -9.03
C VAL A 274 -3.32 21.92 -8.48
N GLU A 275 -3.17 22.93 -9.35
CA GLU A 275 -2.76 24.26 -8.93
C GLU A 275 -3.81 24.97 -8.07
N LYS A 276 -5.10 24.90 -8.44
CA LYS A 276 -6.19 25.47 -7.63
C LYS A 276 -6.34 24.75 -6.31
N CYS A 277 -6.27 23.42 -6.31
CA CYS A 277 -6.32 22.63 -5.10
C CYS A 277 -5.14 22.95 -4.18
N ARG A 278 -3.92 23.11 -4.73
CA ARG A 278 -2.75 23.52 -3.98
C ARG A 278 -2.97 24.87 -3.32
N GLN A 279 -3.44 25.87 -4.06
CA GLN A 279 -3.71 27.22 -3.53
C GLN A 279 -4.72 27.19 -2.37
N ILE A 280 -5.73 26.34 -2.43
CA ILE A 280 -6.68 26.16 -1.33
C ILE A 280 -6.05 25.42 -0.16
N LEU A 281 -5.33 24.32 -0.42
CA LEU A 281 -4.67 23.55 0.63
C LEU A 281 -3.63 24.38 1.39
N GLU A 282 -2.96 25.33 0.73
CA GLU A 282 -2.02 26.27 1.34
C GLU A 282 -2.70 27.33 2.24
N GLN A 283 -4.03 27.47 2.17
CA GLN A 283 -4.79 28.37 3.07
C GLN A 283 -5.09 27.74 4.43
N PHE A 284 -5.00 26.42 4.53
CA PHE A 284 -5.13 25.72 5.80
C PHE A 284 -3.87 25.91 6.67
N ASP A 285 -4.04 25.84 7.99
CA ASP A 285 -2.91 25.83 8.93
C ASP A 285 -2.08 24.55 8.83
N GLY A 286 -2.65 23.48 8.26
CA GLY A 286 -1.97 22.22 7.97
C GLY A 286 -2.86 21.16 7.36
N ILE A 287 -2.27 20.00 7.06
CA ILE A 287 -2.94 18.85 6.46
C ILE A 287 -2.69 17.60 7.29
N LEU A 288 -3.74 16.86 7.64
CA LEU A 288 -3.68 15.55 8.28
C LEU A 288 -3.69 14.46 7.20
N VAL A 289 -2.61 13.68 7.16
CA VAL A 289 -2.41 12.59 6.20
C VAL A 289 -2.54 11.23 6.86
N LYS A 290 -3.00 10.24 6.08
CA LYS A 290 -3.34 8.89 6.54
C LYS A 290 -2.48 7.79 5.92
N ASN A 291 -1.73 8.10 4.87
CA ASN A 291 -0.90 7.14 4.16
C ASN A 291 0.29 7.83 3.45
N LEU A 292 1.25 7.01 3.01
CA LEU A 292 2.46 7.49 2.32
C LEU A 292 2.17 8.09 0.94
N GLU A 293 1.12 7.64 0.28
CA GLU A 293 0.73 8.15 -1.04
C GLU A 293 0.29 9.61 -0.96
N GLU A 294 -0.39 9.99 0.10
CA GLU A 294 -0.78 11.39 0.36
C GLU A 294 0.43 12.27 0.62
N ILE A 295 1.40 11.79 1.40
CA ILE A 295 2.66 12.51 1.61
C ILE A 295 3.38 12.72 0.27
N GLN A 296 3.50 11.67 -0.53
CA GLN A 296 4.12 11.76 -1.85
C GLN A 296 3.36 12.71 -2.78
N TYR A 297 2.04 12.70 -2.72
CA TYR A 297 1.21 13.62 -3.49
C TYR A 297 1.46 15.09 -3.10
N LEU A 298 1.48 15.40 -1.80
CA LEU A 298 1.80 16.75 -1.30
C LEU A 298 3.20 17.20 -1.71
N GLN A 299 4.17 16.28 -1.71
CA GLN A 299 5.52 16.56 -2.19
C GLN A 299 5.56 16.87 -3.68
N GLN A 300 4.81 16.11 -4.50
CA GLN A 300 4.73 16.34 -5.96
C GLN A 300 4.12 17.70 -6.30
N MET A 301 3.11 18.15 -5.53
CA MET A 301 2.55 19.49 -5.71
C MET A 301 3.37 20.61 -5.01
N SER A 302 4.53 20.28 -4.46
CA SER A 302 5.40 21.23 -3.76
C SER A 302 4.71 21.97 -2.60
N TYR A 303 3.84 21.26 -1.86
CA TYR A 303 3.18 21.81 -0.69
C TYR A 303 4.21 22.14 0.40
N CYS A 304 4.13 23.35 0.94
CA CYS A 304 5.09 23.88 1.93
C CYS A 304 4.49 24.09 3.33
N GLY A 305 3.21 23.81 3.52
CA GLY A 305 2.52 23.95 4.81
C GLY A 305 2.82 22.82 5.78
N LYS A 306 2.22 22.88 6.97
CA LYS A 306 2.40 21.89 8.02
C LYS A 306 1.70 20.57 7.67
N ILE A 307 2.31 19.46 8.09
CA ILE A 307 1.76 18.12 7.89
C ILE A 307 1.65 17.42 9.24
N ALA A 308 0.48 16.82 9.50
CA ALA A 308 0.25 15.94 10.62
C ALA A 308 0.02 14.50 10.13
N LEU A 309 0.47 13.52 10.90
CA LEU A 309 0.17 12.10 10.67
C LEU A 309 -1.04 11.68 11.48
N ASP A 310 -1.96 10.94 10.88
CA ASP A 310 -3.08 10.34 11.60
C ASP A 310 -2.64 9.05 12.35
N HIS A 311 -3.44 8.59 13.29
CA HIS A 311 -3.17 7.46 14.18
C HIS A 311 -2.81 6.16 13.44
N ASN A 312 -3.34 5.96 12.23
CA ASN A 312 -3.07 4.79 11.39
C ASN A 312 -1.69 4.81 10.69
N MET A 313 -0.91 5.88 10.88
CA MET A 313 0.50 5.91 10.47
C MET A 313 1.42 5.20 11.48
N TYR A 314 0.87 4.72 12.59
CA TYR A 314 1.49 3.81 13.55
C TYR A 314 2.82 4.29 14.14
N ILE A 315 2.78 5.42 14.83
CA ILE A 315 3.94 5.95 15.56
C ILE A 315 4.10 5.19 16.90
N TRP A 316 4.71 4.01 16.85
CA TRP A 316 4.80 3.08 17.97
C TRP A 316 5.96 3.33 18.94
N ASN A 317 7.02 4.00 18.48
CA ASN A 317 8.26 4.11 19.25
C ASN A 317 9.06 5.36 18.87
N ARG A 318 10.14 5.60 19.60
CA ARG A 318 11.04 6.73 19.39
C ARG A 318 11.71 6.75 18.02
N GLU A 319 11.99 5.58 17.45
CA GLU A 319 12.60 5.50 16.12
C GLU A 319 11.64 6.00 15.04
N ALA A 320 10.35 5.63 15.15
CA ALA A 320 9.31 6.15 14.27
C ALA A 320 9.17 7.67 14.41
N VAL A 321 9.16 8.18 15.65
CA VAL A 321 9.14 9.63 15.91
C VAL A 321 10.35 10.30 15.25
N SER A 322 11.57 9.78 15.49
CA SER A 322 12.80 10.34 14.94
C SER A 322 12.83 10.32 13.42
N PHE A 323 12.30 9.26 12.81
CA PHE A 323 12.17 9.16 11.35
C PHE A 323 11.28 10.27 10.80
N TRP A 324 10.07 10.42 11.32
CA TRP A 324 9.12 11.39 10.83
C TRP A 324 9.51 12.84 11.14
N GLN A 325 10.22 13.09 12.24
CA GLN A 325 10.81 14.41 12.50
C GLN A 325 11.86 14.80 11.45
N LYS A 326 12.69 13.84 11.00
CA LYS A 326 13.65 14.06 9.89
C LYS A 326 12.92 14.35 8.57
N GLU A 327 11.76 13.74 8.37
CA GLU A 327 10.88 14.00 7.22
C GLU A 327 10.07 15.30 7.37
N GLN A 328 10.36 16.12 8.40
CA GLN A 328 9.73 17.44 8.65
C GLN A 328 8.22 17.35 8.88
N ILE A 329 7.77 16.31 9.56
CA ILE A 329 6.39 16.18 10.02
C ILE A 329 6.22 17.01 11.30
N ASP A 330 5.17 17.84 11.35
CA ASP A 330 4.94 18.80 12.43
C ASP A 330 4.19 18.20 13.63
N TRP A 331 3.20 17.33 13.37
CA TRP A 331 2.33 16.72 14.38
C TRP A 331 2.12 15.24 14.11
N MET A 332 1.90 14.47 15.18
CA MET A 332 1.68 13.02 15.11
C MET A 332 0.51 12.62 16.01
N THR A 333 -0.57 12.11 15.43
CA THR A 333 -1.63 11.48 16.20
C THR A 333 -1.18 10.07 16.58
N LEU A 334 -1.15 9.80 17.88
CA LEU A 334 -0.68 8.53 18.41
C LEU A 334 -1.68 7.39 18.13
N PRO A 335 -1.19 6.16 17.89
CA PRO A 335 -2.03 4.98 17.77
C PRO A 335 -2.91 4.78 18.99
N VAL A 336 -4.18 4.43 18.78
CA VAL A 336 -5.16 4.23 19.86
C VAL A 336 -4.88 3.00 20.73
N GLU A 337 -3.97 2.13 20.28
CA GLU A 337 -3.57 0.90 20.96
C GLU A 337 -2.48 1.12 22.01
N LEU A 338 -1.81 2.28 22.02
CA LEU A 338 -0.73 2.58 22.97
C LEU A 338 -1.27 2.80 24.38
N THR A 339 -0.59 2.21 25.35
CA THR A 339 -0.81 2.46 26.77
C THR A 339 -0.10 3.74 27.23
N ASP A 340 -0.47 4.27 28.40
CA ASP A 340 0.17 5.46 28.99
C ASP A 340 1.69 5.28 29.19
N GLN A 341 2.15 4.07 29.54
CA GLN A 341 3.57 3.75 29.69
C GLN A 341 4.34 3.79 28.36
N GLU A 342 3.69 3.43 27.27
CA GLU A 342 4.28 3.47 25.92
C GLU A 342 4.26 4.89 25.33
N ILE A 343 3.29 5.72 25.70
CA ILE A 343 3.17 7.11 25.24
C ILE A 343 4.22 8.01 25.89
N ARG A 344 4.48 7.88 27.19
CA ARG A 344 5.42 8.74 27.93
C ARG A 344 6.81 8.87 27.28
N PRO A 345 7.43 7.78 26.78
CA PRO A 345 8.70 7.88 26.08
C PRO A 345 8.69 8.65 24.76
N LEU A 346 7.51 8.94 24.18
CA LEU A 346 7.37 9.63 22.89
C LEU A 346 7.30 11.16 23.03
N SER A 347 7.73 11.71 24.15
CA SER A 347 7.60 13.13 24.51
C SER A 347 8.35 14.13 23.62
N SER A 348 9.24 13.66 22.73
CA SER A 348 10.02 14.52 21.85
C SER A 348 9.26 15.04 20.62
N ALA A 349 8.03 14.59 20.39
CA ALA A 349 7.21 14.98 19.24
C ALA A 349 6.01 15.83 19.69
N ARG A 350 5.60 16.77 18.86
CA ARG A 350 4.26 17.36 18.95
C ARG A 350 3.24 16.29 18.61
N ARG A 351 2.36 15.98 19.55
CA ARG A 351 1.50 14.80 19.45
C ARG A 351 0.07 15.09 19.84
N GLU A 352 -0.82 14.28 19.31
CA GLU A 352 -2.24 14.25 19.62
C GLU A 352 -2.66 12.86 20.05
N MET A 353 -3.70 12.77 20.88
CA MET A 353 -4.34 11.52 21.30
C MET A 353 -5.82 11.56 20.98
N ILE A 354 -6.34 10.47 20.43
CA ILE A 354 -7.79 10.31 20.26
C ILE A 354 -8.41 9.94 21.61
N VAL A 355 -9.25 10.81 22.13
CA VAL A 355 -9.91 10.63 23.44
C VAL A 355 -11.41 10.37 23.33
N TYR A 356 -12.00 10.64 22.16
CA TYR A 356 -13.42 10.44 21.92
C TYR A 356 -13.69 10.16 20.44
N GLY A 357 -14.57 9.21 20.17
CA GLY A 357 -15.08 8.92 18.82
C GLY A 357 -15.27 7.44 18.54
N TYR A 358 -15.88 7.15 17.39
CA TYR A 358 -16.00 5.78 16.91
C TYR A 358 -14.69 5.35 16.25
N ALA A 359 -14.08 4.29 16.79
CA ALA A 359 -12.86 3.73 16.19
C ALA A 359 -13.18 3.07 14.83
N PRO A 360 -12.45 3.39 13.75
CA PRO A 360 -12.57 2.71 12.49
C PRO A 360 -11.99 1.29 12.61
N LEU A 361 -12.82 0.27 12.34
CA LEU A 361 -12.41 -1.13 12.38
C LEU A 361 -11.93 -1.64 11.03
N MET A 362 -12.49 -1.07 9.94
CA MET A 362 -12.14 -1.48 8.58
C MET A 362 -12.39 -0.34 7.61
N VAL A 363 -11.45 -0.14 6.71
CA VAL A 363 -11.61 0.69 5.51
C VAL A 363 -11.59 -0.23 4.30
N THR A 364 -12.64 -0.20 3.47
CA THR A 364 -12.76 -1.13 2.35
C THR A 364 -13.26 -0.45 1.09
N ALA A 365 -12.69 -0.83 -0.04
CA ALA A 365 -13.16 -0.42 -1.36
C ALA A 365 -14.41 -1.19 -1.81
N GLN A 366 -14.78 -2.26 -1.13
CA GLN A 366 -16.00 -3.01 -1.42
C GLN A 366 -17.21 -2.23 -0.89
N CYS A 367 -18.04 -1.72 -1.81
CA CYS A 367 -19.18 -0.91 -1.44
C CYS A 367 -20.37 -1.74 -0.97
N PHE A 368 -20.73 -1.60 0.31
CA PHE A 368 -21.88 -2.30 0.89
C PHE A 368 -23.20 -1.94 0.21
N GLN A 369 -23.38 -0.65 -0.13
CA GLN A 369 -24.60 -0.20 -0.83
C GLN A 369 -24.70 -0.81 -2.22
N LYS A 370 -23.58 -0.84 -2.99
CA LYS A 370 -23.55 -1.44 -4.32
C LYS A 370 -23.94 -2.93 -4.28
N ASN A 371 -23.49 -3.64 -3.25
CA ASN A 371 -23.68 -5.09 -3.11
C ASN A 371 -25.09 -5.46 -2.55
N THR A 372 -25.83 -4.50 -1.99
CA THR A 372 -27.17 -4.74 -1.42
C THR A 372 -28.29 -4.14 -2.25
N THR A 373 -28.28 -2.83 -2.43
CA THR A 373 -29.37 -2.07 -3.06
C THR A 373 -28.99 -1.43 -4.39
N GLY A 374 -27.77 -1.65 -4.86
CA GLY A 374 -27.20 -0.99 -6.05
C GLY A 374 -26.55 0.37 -5.75
N CYS A 375 -25.64 0.80 -6.63
CA CYS A 375 -24.94 2.07 -6.48
C CYS A 375 -25.87 3.26 -6.79
N GLN A 376 -26.14 4.08 -5.80
CA GLN A 376 -26.95 5.31 -5.93
C GLN A 376 -26.09 6.57 -5.93
N LYS A 377 -24.76 6.46 -5.76
CA LYS A 377 -23.81 7.60 -5.61
C LYS A 377 -24.23 8.59 -4.50
N LYS A 378 -24.95 8.12 -3.49
CA LYS A 378 -25.40 8.92 -2.34
C LYS A 378 -24.72 8.45 -1.08
N ARG A 379 -24.15 9.38 -0.33
CA ARG A 379 -23.60 9.12 1.00
C ARG A 379 -24.72 8.73 1.95
N LYS A 380 -24.55 7.60 2.63
CA LYS A 380 -25.51 7.08 3.63
C LYS A 380 -24.74 6.41 4.76
N THR A 381 -25.32 6.45 5.94
CA THR A 381 -24.89 5.59 7.03
C THR A 381 -25.72 4.30 6.98
N LEU A 382 -25.04 3.17 6.82
CA LEU A 382 -25.61 1.84 6.90
C LEU A 382 -25.20 1.20 8.22
N TYR A 383 -25.84 0.08 8.57
CA TYR A 383 -25.50 -0.64 9.80
C TYR A 383 -25.38 -2.14 9.51
N LEU A 384 -24.28 -2.74 9.94
CA LEU A 384 -24.18 -4.19 10.04
C LEU A 384 -24.59 -4.63 11.44
N LYS A 385 -25.40 -5.71 11.51
CA LYS A 385 -25.79 -6.34 12.76
C LYS A 385 -25.04 -7.65 12.91
N ASP A 386 -24.33 -7.82 14.03
CA ASP A 386 -23.64 -9.08 14.34
C ASP A 386 -24.60 -10.15 14.93
N ARG A 387 -24.06 -11.34 15.17
CA ARG A 387 -24.83 -12.46 15.77
C ARG A 387 -25.25 -12.18 17.22
N LYS A 388 -24.63 -11.23 17.90
CA LYS A 388 -24.96 -10.81 19.26
C LYS A 388 -25.92 -9.63 19.30
N GLY A 389 -26.42 -9.19 18.14
CA GLY A 389 -27.37 -8.08 18.02
C GLY A 389 -26.75 -6.69 18.06
N LYS A 390 -25.42 -6.54 18.07
CA LYS A 390 -24.75 -5.25 18.04
C LYS A 390 -24.75 -4.65 16.63
N TYR A 391 -24.92 -3.34 16.55
CA TYR A 391 -24.93 -2.59 15.30
C TYR A 391 -23.61 -1.86 15.09
N PHE A 392 -23.00 -2.06 13.95
CA PHE A 392 -21.74 -1.43 13.53
C PHE A 392 -22.05 -0.42 12.43
N PRO A 393 -21.84 0.88 12.65
CA PRO A 393 -22.06 1.89 11.64
C PRO A 393 -21.10 1.71 10.46
N ILE A 394 -21.63 1.84 9.25
CA ILE A 394 -20.84 1.91 8.02
C ILE A 394 -21.11 3.26 7.39
N ARG A 395 -20.06 3.97 7.10
CA ARG A 395 -20.12 5.21 6.35
C ARG A 395 -19.49 5.03 4.99
N ASN A 396 -20.21 5.38 3.94
CA ASN A 396 -19.70 5.31 2.58
C ASN A 396 -19.21 6.68 2.11
N ASP A 397 -18.00 6.73 1.57
CA ASP A 397 -17.51 7.86 0.80
C ASP A 397 -17.69 7.58 -0.69
N CYS A 398 -18.67 8.24 -1.30
CA CYS A 398 -18.97 8.06 -2.71
C CYS A 398 -18.02 8.85 -3.62
N SER A 399 -17.32 9.85 -3.10
CA SER A 399 -16.35 10.66 -3.84
C SER A 399 -15.11 9.84 -4.14
N PHE A 400 -14.63 9.07 -3.15
CA PHE A 400 -13.44 8.22 -3.26
C PHE A 400 -13.75 6.71 -3.36
N CYS A 401 -15.05 6.33 -3.42
CA CYS A 401 -15.52 4.94 -3.56
C CYS A 401 -14.95 3.97 -2.53
N TYR A 402 -15.00 4.31 -1.24
CA TYR A 402 -14.69 3.40 -0.14
C TYR A 402 -15.74 3.47 0.97
N ASN A 403 -15.67 2.54 1.92
CA ASN A 403 -16.53 2.51 3.10
C ASN A 403 -15.67 2.37 4.34
N ILE A 404 -16.10 2.98 5.42
CA ILE A 404 -15.51 2.84 6.75
C ILE A 404 -16.53 2.12 7.63
N LEU A 405 -16.12 0.99 8.19
CA LEU A 405 -16.86 0.28 9.22
C LEU A 405 -16.33 0.74 10.57
N TYR A 406 -17.20 1.26 11.42
CA TYR A 406 -16.85 1.73 12.75
C TYR A 406 -17.24 0.72 13.83
N ASN A 407 -16.61 0.83 14.98
CA ASN A 407 -16.98 0.04 16.16
C ASN A 407 -18.44 0.30 16.56
N SER A 408 -19.08 -0.69 17.20
CA SER A 408 -20.46 -0.58 17.70
C SER A 408 -20.56 0.32 18.94
N ALA A 409 -19.46 0.57 19.62
CA ALA A 409 -19.37 1.44 20.79
C ALA A 409 -18.40 2.58 20.52
N VAL A 410 -18.73 3.75 21.06
CA VAL A 410 -17.84 4.90 21.03
C VAL A 410 -16.69 4.69 22.02
N THR A 411 -15.49 5.09 21.64
CA THR A 411 -14.37 5.22 22.57
C THR A 411 -14.56 6.53 23.33
N GLU A 412 -14.50 6.48 24.66
CA GLU A 412 -14.60 7.66 25.51
C GLU A 412 -13.60 7.52 26.67
N LEU A 413 -12.70 8.46 26.79
CA LEU A 413 -11.64 8.48 27.81
C LEU A 413 -11.80 9.65 28.81
N ALA A 414 -12.99 10.25 28.89
CA ALA A 414 -13.26 11.39 29.78
C ALA A 414 -12.94 11.07 31.25
N ASP A 415 -13.25 9.85 31.70
CA ASP A 415 -12.96 9.38 33.06
C ASP A 415 -11.46 9.29 33.36
N GLN A 416 -10.61 9.24 32.32
CA GLN A 416 -9.15 9.19 32.43
C GLN A 416 -8.49 10.57 32.25
N SER A 417 -9.26 11.66 32.31
CA SER A 417 -8.79 13.02 32.02
C SER A 417 -7.53 13.42 32.81
N LYS A 418 -7.41 13.01 34.05
CA LYS A 418 -6.21 13.27 34.88
C LYS A 418 -4.97 12.60 34.33
N THR A 419 -5.08 11.34 33.92
CA THR A 419 -3.97 10.58 33.29
C THR A 419 -3.60 11.18 31.96
N ILE A 420 -4.61 11.54 31.15
CA ILE A 420 -4.40 12.17 29.85
C ILE A 420 -3.60 13.45 29.97
N VAL A 421 -3.99 14.35 30.90
CA VAL A 421 -3.26 15.60 31.17
C VAL A 421 -1.81 15.35 31.61
N GLN A 422 -1.53 14.25 32.32
CA GLN A 422 -0.18 13.91 32.77
C GLN A 422 0.73 13.34 31.68
N ILE A 423 0.16 12.79 30.62
CA ILE A 423 0.91 12.15 29.53
C ILE A 423 0.91 12.97 28.23
N ALA A 424 0.03 13.95 28.10
CA ALA A 424 -0.01 14.91 27.02
C ALA A 424 1.01 16.02 27.22
#